data_a1301cb80945e8aabc721cf7e1f74f22
#
_entry.id   a1301cb80945e8aabc721cf7e1f74f22
#
_cell.length_a   1.000
_cell.length_b   1.000
_cell.length_c   1.000
_cell.angle_alpha   90.00
_cell.angle_beta   90.00
_cell.angle_gamma   90.00
#
_symmetry.space_group_name_H-M   'P 1'
#
loop_
_entity.id
_entity.type
_entity.pdbx_description
1 polymer ?
#
loop_
_entity_poly.entity_id
_entity_poly.type
_entity_poly.pdbx_seq_one_letter_code
_entity_poly.pdbx_strand_id
1 'polypeptide(L)'
;MTTAPNNGLPLTFTLWKDQTPFTGQALPGLPRLTVYLPSEELNSGKAVIICPGGGYGMLSVPKEGHRIARFLGSQGHAAAVLEYRFAPYSHPIPLIDAQRAIRTLRHQAVEWRIDPAQIGIMGFSAGGHLAGTAATFPRIEAGLVHDAIDSESSRPDFAILVYPVISLTHPCAHLGSRDNLLDKHAEQDLAEQLSLENAVTAQTPPTLLIHTNEDTGVPPENSILFYQALRKNKVPAALHIYEKGAHGIGLAANHPWGKAMLQWLDNR
;
A
#
# COMPACT_ATOMS: atom_id res chain seq x y z
N MET A 1 -12.16 -18.03 14.22
CA MET A 1 -12.47 -18.60 12.88
C MET A 1 -13.41 -17.62 12.21
N THR A 2 -12.95 -16.84 11.28
CA THR A 2 -13.78 -15.95 10.43
C THR A 2 -14.17 -16.78 9.23
N THR A 3 -15.38 -17.32 9.23
CA THR A 3 -15.93 -18.08 8.10
C THR A 3 -15.84 -17.26 6.81
N ALA A 4 -15.50 -17.92 5.70
CA ALA A 4 -15.47 -17.30 4.37
C ALA A 4 -16.78 -16.53 4.10
N PRO A 5 -16.75 -15.36 3.46
CA PRO A 5 -17.96 -14.58 3.22
C PRO A 5 -18.86 -15.30 2.23
N ASN A 6 -19.93 -15.86 2.77
CA ASN A 6 -21.03 -16.39 1.97
C ASN A 6 -21.94 -15.22 1.66
N ASN A 7 -21.84 -14.51 0.56
CA ASN A 7 -22.85 -13.58 -0.02
C ASN A 7 -22.27 -12.37 -0.75
N GLY A 8 -20.97 -12.34 -1.10
CA GLY A 8 -20.39 -11.21 -1.86
C GLY A 8 -20.22 -9.91 -1.05
N LEU A 9 -20.49 -9.93 0.26
CA LEU A 9 -20.26 -8.77 1.13
C LEU A 9 -18.80 -8.74 1.62
N PRO A 10 -18.20 -7.53 1.78
CA PRO A 10 -16.85 -7.42 2.29
C PRO A 10 -16.76 -7.85 3.76
N LEU A 11 -15.65 -8.49 4.11
CA LEU A 11 -15.30 -8.83 5.51
C LEU A 11 -14.54 -7.67 6.12
N THR A 12 -15.00 -7.14 7.25
CA THR A 12 -14.29 -6.10 7.99
C THR A 12 -13.95 -6.59 9.39
N PHE A 13 -12.69 -6.45 9.79
CA PHE A 13 -12.23 -6.81 11.13
C PHE A 13 -11.06 -5.92 11.58
N THR A 14 -10.80 -5.90 12.89
CA THR A 14 -9.61 -5.25 13.45
C THR A 14 -8.36 -6.03 13.06
N LEU A 15 -7.34 -5.31 12.61
CA LEU A 15 -6.09 -5.92 12.14
C LEU A 15 -5.34 -6.67 13.26
N TRP A 16 -5.47 -6.19 14.49
CA TRP A 16 -4.90 -6.77 15.69
C TRP A 16 -6.03 -7.23 16.61
N LYS A 17 -6.05 -8.51 16.96
CA LYS A 17 -7.17 -9.09 17.77
C LYS A 17 -7.13 -8.63 19.23
N ASP A 18 -6.05 -8.96 19.93
CA ASP A 18 -6.00 -8.84 21.41
C ASP A 18 -4.95 -7.84 21.89
N GLN A 19 -3.92 -7.58 21.10
CA GLN A 19 -2.82 -6.67 21.43
C GLN A 19 -2.40 -5.88 20.20
N THR A 20 -2.79 -4.62 20.15
CA THR A 20 -2.28 -3.69 19.14
C THR A 20 -0.93 -3.15 19.61
N PRO A 21 0.18 -3.38 18.88
CA PRO A 21 1.48 -2.84 19.30
C PRO A 21 1.45 -1.30 19.32
N PHE A 22 2.17 -0.70 20.27
CA PHE A 22 2.30 0.76 20.42
C PHE A 22 0.98 1.51 20.68
N THR A 23 0.13 1.00 21.56
CA THR A 23 -1.15 1.63 21.96
C THR A 23 -0.99 2.70 23.03
N GLY A 24 -0.34 3.84 22.71
CA GLY A 24 -0.29 4.98 23.65
C GLY A 24 -1.56 5.85 23.64
N GLN A 25 -2.18 6.06 22.48
CA GLN A 25 -3.44 6.81 22.29
C GLN A 25 -4.19 6.19 21.10
N ALA A 26 -4.96 5.12 21.37
CA ALA A 26 -5.72 4.45 20.32
C ALA A 26 -6.82 5.38 19.78
N LEU A 27 -6.77 5.69 18.50
CA LEU A 27 -7.94 6.20 17.80
C LEU A 27 -8.97 5.07 17.71
N PRO A 28 -10.22 5.27 18.17
CA PRO A 28 -11.24 4.23 18.16
C PRO A 28 -11.44 3.66 16.75
N GLY A 29 -11.44 2.33 16.64
CA GLY A 29 -11.77 1.61 15.42
C GLY A 29 -10.64 1.40 14.41
N LEU A 30 -9.41 1.84 14.67
CA LEU A 30 -8.22 1.60 13.84
C LEU A 30 -7.19 0.73 14.59
N PRO A 31 -6.32 -0.01 13.87
CA PRO A 31 -6.35 -0.27 12.41
C PRO A 31 -7.34 -1.38 12.03
N ARG A 32 -7.92 -1.28 10.82
CA ARG A 32 -8.89 -2.25 10.30
C ARG A 32 -8.50 -2.72 8.91
N LEU A 33 -8.95 -3.93 8.58
CA LEU A 33 -8.83 -4.50 7.25
C LEU A 33 -10.22 -4.85 6.72
N THR A 34 -10.58 -4.35 5.53
CA THR A 34 -11.82 -4.69 4.84
C THR A 34 -11.50 -5.45 3.57
N VAL A 35 -11.82 -6.74 3.54
CA VAL A 35 -11.48 -7.66 2.44
C VAL A 35 -12.66 -7.85 1.51
N TYR A 36 -12.40 -7.71 0.22
CA TYR A 36 -13.30 -7.95 -0.90
C TYR A 36 -12.79 -9.17 -1.67
N LEU A 37 -13.55 -10.24 -1.66
CA LEU A 37 -13.23 -11.43 -2.44
C LEU A 37 -14.00 -11.41 -3.76
N PRO A 38 -13.38 -11.78 -4.89
CA PRO A 38 -14.07 -11.94 -6.15
C PRO A 38 -15.04 -13.15 -6.09
N SER A 39 -15.94 -13.27 -7.07
CA SER A 39 -16.70 -14.52 -7.24
C SER A 39 -15.75 -15.67 -7.56
N GLU A 40 -16.15 -16.89 -7.22
CA GLU A 40 -15.33 -18.09 -7.46
C GLU A 40 -14.96 -18.26 -8.95
N GLU A 41 -15.91 -17.93 -9.84
CA GLU A 41 -15.74 -18.06 -11.30
C GLU A 41 -14.69 -17.10 -11.87
N LEU A 42 -14.52 -15.91 -11.26
CA LEU A 42 -13.58 -14.91 -11.73
C LEU A 42 -12.24 -14.95 -11.00
N ASN A 43 -12.16 -15.69 -9.90
CA ASN A 43 -11.00 -15.61 -8.99
C ASN A 43 -9.67 -15.95 -9.67
N SER A 44 -8.80 -14.97 -9.78
CA SER A 44 -7.45 -15.11 -10.35
C SER A 44 -6.42 -15.68 -9.36
N GLY A 45 -6.75 -15.82 -8.09
CA GLY A 45 -5.83 -16.12 -7.00
C GLY A 45 -4.96 -14.94 -6.54
N LYS A 46 -4.94 -13.81 -7.25
CA LYS A 46 -4.17 -12.63 -6.86
C LYS A 46 -4.90 -11.81 -5.80
N ALA A 47 -4.14 -11.22 -4.89
CA ALA A 47 -4.66 -10.31 -3.87
C ALA A 47 -3.86 -9.01 -3.79
N VAL A 48 -4.54 -7.89 -3.53
CA VAL A 48 -3.94 -6.56 -3.43
C VAL A 48 -4.35 -5.88 -2.14
N ILE A 49 -3.38 -5.57 -1.27
CA ILE A 49 -3.62 -4.69 -0.12
C ILE A 49 -3.61 -3.25 -0.62
N ILE A 50 -4.60 -2.46 -0.24
CA ILE A 50 -4.77 -1.07 -0.67
C ILE A 50 -4.54 -0.16 0.51
N CYS A 51 -3.55 0.73 0.38
CA CYS A 51 -3.22 1.79 1.33
C CYS A 51 -3.74 3.14 0.78
N PRO A 52 -4.87 3.67 1.28
CA PRO A 52 -5.40 4.96 0.85
C PRO A 52 -4.43 6.11 1.17
N GLY A 53 -4.46 7.18 0.39
CA GLY A 53 -3.75 8.42 0.67
C GLY A 53 -4.40 9.27 1.75
N GLY A 54 -3.86 10.47 1.96
CA GLY A 54 -4.35 11.44 2.94
C GLY A 54 -3.23 12.10 3.73
N GLY A 55 -2.01 12.13 3.19
CA GLY A 55 -0.88 12.86 3.78
C GLY A 55 -0.41 12.33 5.12
N TYR A 56 -0.71 11.10 5.50
CA TYR A 56 -0.55 10.56 6.87
C TYR A 56 -1.29 11.36 7.96
N GLY A 57 -2.20 12.28 7.59
CA GLY A 57 -3.04 13.02 8.52
C GLY A 57 -4.50 12.56 8.52
N MET A 58 -4.88 11.81 7.50
CA MET A 58 -6.21 11.19 7.32
C MET A 58 -6.12 10.04 6.33
N LEU A 59 -7.25 9.36 6.05
CA LEU A 59 -7.36 8.32 5.03
C LEU A 59 -8.50 8.60 4.04
N SER A 60 -8.19 8.60 2.76
CA SER A 60 -9.15 8.73 1.64
C SER A 60 -9.86 7.39 1.34
N VAL A 61 -10.39 6.73 2.38
CA VAL A 61 -10.92 5.35 2.31
C VAL A 61 -12.00 5.16 1.25
N PRO A 62 -13.01 6.05 1.09
CA PRO A 62 -14.06 5.84 0.10
C PRO A 62 -13.54 5.84 -1.35
N LYS A 63 -12.66 6.78 -1.68
CA LYS A 63 -12.18 7.04 -3.05
C LYS A 63 -11.01 6.14 -3.43
N GLU A 64 -10.01 6.04 -2.56
CA GLU A 64 -8.75 5.35 -2.82
C GLU A 64 -8.66 3.97 -2.14
N GLY A 65 -9.68 3.60 -1.36
CA GLY A 65 -9.85 2.29 -0.74
C GLY A 65 -10.99 1.50 -1.38
N HIS A 66 -12.20 1.68 -0.86
CA HIS A 66 -13.36 0.84 -1.22
C HIS A 66 -13.73 0.86 -2.71
N ARG A 67 -13.60 2.01 -3.39
CA ARG A 67 -13.88 2.10 -4.83
C ARG A 67 -12.89 1.26 -5.64
N ILE A 68 -11.61 1.30 -5.26
CA ILE A 68 -10.55 0.53 -5.90
C ILE A 68 -10.76 -0.97 -5.63
N ALA A 69 -11.07 -1.34 -4.38
CA ALA A 69 -11.28 -2.72 -4.00
C ALA A 69 -12.45 -3.37 -4.76
N ARG A 70 -13.57 -2.65 -4.91
CA ARG A 70 -14.70 -3.14 -5.74
C ARG A 70 -14.32 -3.29 -7.21
N PHE A 71 -13.53 -2.37 -7.74
CA PHE A 71 -13.06 -2.47 -9.11
C PHE A 71 -12.17 -3.71 -9.29
N LEU A 72 -11.18 -3.93 -8.43
CA LEU A 72 -10.33 -5.12 -8.48
C LEU A 72 -11.14 -6.41 -8.32
N GLY A 73 -12.09 -6.45 -7.37
CA GLY A 73 -13.00 -7.58 -7.16
C GLY A 73 -13.82 -7.92 -8.40
N SER A 74 -14.33 -6.91 -9.12
CA SER A 74 -15.06 -7.11 -10.39
C SER A 74 -14.17 -7.63 -11.53
N GLN A 75 -12.86 -7.53 -11.39
CA GLN A 75 -11.86 -8.03 -12.34
C GLN A 75 -11.23 -9.36 -11.88
N GLY A 76 -11.77 -9.99 -10.83
CA GLY A 76 -11.29 -11.29 -10.36
C GLY A 76 -10.13 -11.25 -9.37
N HIS A 77 -9.73 -10.09 -8.87
CA HIS A 77 -8.66 -9.97 -7.88
C HIS A 77 -9.23 -9.73 -6.48
N ALA A 78 -8.78 -10.48 -5.50
CA ALA A 78 -9.04 -10.15 -4.11
C ALA A 78 -8.41 -8.81 -3.75
N ALA A 79 -9.08 -8.00 -2.92
CA ALA A 79 -8.58 -6.71 -2.51
C ALA A 79 -8.86 -6.48 -1.02
N ALA A 80 -7.90 -5.91 -0.31
CA ALA A 80 -8.02 -5.62 1.12
C ALA A 80 -7.69 -4.16 1.40
N VAL A 81 -8.68 -3.38 1.82
CA VAL A 81 -8.49 -1.97 2.19
C VAL A 81 -7.95 -1.92 3.61
N LEU A 82 -6.77 -1.33 3.76
CA LEU A 82 -6.12 -1.13 5.04
C LEU A 82 -6.39 0.28 5.55
N GLU A 83 -7.13 0.37 6.64
CA GLU A 83 -7.24 1.59 7.44
C GLU A 83 -6.09 1.58 8.46
N TYR A 84 -4.91 2.00 8.00
CA TYR A 84 -3.70 2.03 8.82
C TYR A 84 -3.68 3.22 9.78
N ARG A 85 -2.89 3.13 10.84
CA ARG A 85 -2.68 4.22 11.79
C ARG A 85 -1.87 5.34 11.13
N PHE A 86 -2.30 6.58 11.34
CA PHE A 86 -1.70 7.81 10.85
C PHE A 86 -1.54 8.81 12.01
N ALA A 87 -1.08 10.02 11.77
CA ALA A 87 -0.86 10.99 12.83
C ALA A 87 -2.03 11.06 13.84
N PRO A 88 -1.73 11.04 15.15
CA PRO A 88 -0.42 11.32 15.76
C PRO A 88 0.55 10.13 15.82
N TYR A 89 0.25 9.00 15.18
CA TYR A 89 1.18 7.89 15.07
C TYR A 89 2.22 8.16 13.99
N SER A 90 3.50 8.03 14.34
CA SER A 90 4.63 8.22 13.44
C SER A 90 5.24 6.88 12.98
N HIS A 91 6.22 6.94 12.09
CA HIS A 91 7.04 5.79 11.74
C HIS A 91 7.65 5.14 13.01
N PRO A 92 7.66 3.79 13.14
CA PRO A 92 7.31 2.78 12.12
C PRO A 92 5.86 2.27 12.17
N ILE A 93 4.95 2.90 12.90
CA ILE A 93 3.63 2.35 13.21
C ILE A 93 2.78 2.10 11.95
N PRO A 94 2.67 3.01 10.95
CA PRO A 94 1.95 2.71 9.71
C PRO A 94 2.56 1.52 8.95
N LEU A 95 3.89 1.39 8.94
CA LEU A 95 4.59 0.26 8.30
C LEU A 95 4.27 -1.07 8.97
N ILE A 96 4.21 -1.10 10.29
CA ILE A 96 3.85 -2.29 11.08
C ILE A 96 2.44 -2.76 10.71
N ASP A 97 1.49 -1.82 10.56
CA ASP A 97 0.13 -2.16 10.13
C ASP A 97 0.10 -2.72 8.69
N ALA A 98 0.86 -2.12 7.76
CA ALA A 98 0.97 -2.63 6.40
C ALA A 98 1.60 -4.03 6.34
N GLN A 99 2.67 -4.26 7.09
CA GLN A 99 3.31 -5.56 7.21
C GLN A 99 2.39 -6.62 7.82
N ARG A 100 1.59 -6.24 8.83
CA ARG A 100 0.59 -7.14 9.43
C ARG A 100 -0.52 -7.49 8.44
N ALA A 101 -0.99 -6.53 7.65
CA ALA A 101 -1.99 -6.77 6.62
C ALA A 101 -1.50 -7.79 5.57
N ILE A 102 -0.24 -7.67 5.12
CA ILE A 102 0.36 -8.64 4.17
C ILE A 102 0.39 -10.04 4.79
N ARG A 103 0.87 -10.18 6.01
CA ARG A 103 0.89 -11.46 6.73
C ARG A 103 -0.52 -12.03 6.92
N THR A 104 -1.50 -11.18 7.23
CA THR A 104 -2.90 -11.62 7.42
C THR A 104 -3.46 -12.23 6.14
N LEU A 105 -3.26 -11.61 4.98
CA LEU A 105 -3.71 -12.17 3.70
C LEU A 105 -3.00 -13.50 3.41
N ARG A 106 -1.69 -13.57 3.67
CA ARG A 106 -0.90 -14.79 3.43
C ARG A 106 -1.32 -15.93 4.35
N HIS A 107 -1.58 -15.64 5.60
CA HIS A 107 -2.10 -16.61 6.57
C HIS A 107 -3.49 -17.14 6.22
N GLN A 108 -4.34 -16.29 5.66
CA GLN A 108 -5.70 -16.64 5.24
C GLN A 108 -5.79 -17.13 3.77
N ALA A 109 -4.66 -17.29 3.09
CA ALA A 109 -4.62 -17.52 1.65
C ALA A 109 -5.44 -18.74 1.21
N VAL A 110 -5.36 -19.85 1.94
CA VAL A 110 -6.12 -21.07 1.64
C VAL A 110 -7.62 -20.84 1.80
N GLU A 111 -8.04 -20.23 2.91
CA GLU A 111 -9.46 -19.98 3.20
C GLU A 111 -10.09 -19.01 2.19
N TRP A 112 -9.33 -18.00 1.76
CA TRP A 112 -9.80 -16.98 0.83
C TRP A 112 -9.47 -17.28 -0.63
N ARG A 113 -8.92 -18.47 -0.93
CA ARG A 113 -8.54 -18.90 -2.28
C ARG A 113 -7.59 -17.92 -2.95
N ILE A 114 -6.62 -17.42 -2.20
CA ILE A 114 -5.53 -16.57 -2.66
C ILE A 114 -4.28 -17.43 -2.83
N ASP A 115 -3.51 -17.18 -3.89
CA ASP A 115 -2.16 -17.72 -4.01
C ASP A 115 -1.23 -16.94 -3.06
N PRO A 116 -0.60 -17.57 -2.06
CA PRO A 116 0.27 -16.89 -1.11
C PRO A 116 1.52 -16.26 -1.75
N ALA A 117 1.86 -16.64 -2.99
CA ALA A 117 2.94 -16.05 -3.79
C ALA A 117 2.46 -14.92 -4.72
N GLN A 118 1.19 -14.52 -4.65
CA GLN A 118 0.57 -13.49 -5.49
C GLN A 118 -0.13 -12.39 -4.66
N ILE A 119 0.49 -11.99 -3.55
CA ILE A 119 -0.04 -10.94 -2.66
C ILE A 119 0.77 -9.65 -2.85
N GLY A 120 0.15 -8.67 -3.49
CA GLY A 120 0.74 -7.35 -3.73
C GLY A 120 0.25 -6.28 -2.76
N ILE A 121 0.94 -5.15 -2.81
CA ILE A 121 0.54 -3.93 -2.10
C ILE A 121 0.36 -2.78 -3.07
N MET A 122 -0.70 -2.01 -2.89
CA MET A 122 -1.02 -0.83 -3.67
C MET A 122 -1.19 0.37 -2.76
N GLY A 123 -0.71 1.53 -3.19
CA GLY A 123 -0.92 2.75 -2.39
C GLY A 123 -1.04 4.00 -3.23
N PHE A 124 -1.73 4.98 -2.66
CA PHE A 124 -2.06 6.26 -3.27
C PHE A 124 -1.42 7.40 -2.49
N SER A 125 -0.72 8.34 -3.13
CA SER A 125 -0.17 9.53 -2.45
C SER A 125 0.73 9.12 -1.25
N ALA A 126 0.42 9.56 -0.04
CA ALA A 126 1.09 9.10 1.19
C ALA A 126 0.93 7.59 1.44
N GLY A 127 -0.23 6.99 1.07
CA GLY A 127 -0.40 5.53 1.07
C GLY A 127 0.51 4.84 0.04
N GLY A 128 0.87 5.54 -1.04
CA GLY A 128 1.90 5.11 -1.99
C GLY A 128 3.29 5.06 -1.36
N HIS A 129 3.62 6.04 -0.51
CA HIS A 129 4.82 6.00 0.30
C HIS A 129 4.81 4.79 1.26
N LEU A 130 3.70 4.55 1.96
CA LEU A 130 3.55 3.41 2.85
C LEU A 130 3.71 2.07 2.10
N ALA A 131 3.08 1.93 0.93
CA ALA A 131 3.20 0.73 0.10
C ALA A 131 4.65 0.53 -0.40
N GLY A 132 5.30 1.61 -0.82
CA GLY A 132 6.71 1.61 -1.20
C GLY A 132 7.63 1.26 -0.03
N THR A 133 7.35 1.78 1.17
CA THR A 133 8.10 1.44 2.39
C THR A 133 7.95 -0.06 2.70
N ALA A 134 6.74 -0.61 2.63
CA ALA A 134 6.52 -2.05 2.83
C ALA A 134 7.21 -2.94 1.78
N ALA A 135 7.44 -2.39 0.58
CA ALA A 135 8.13 -3.08 -0.51
C ALA A 135 9.67 -3.01 -0.41
N THR A 136 10.23 -2.02 0.31
CA THR A 136 11.68 -1.78 0.36
C THR A 136 12.32 -2.07 1.71
N PHE A 137 11.56 -2.00 2.80
CA PHE A 137 12.09 -2.19 4.15
C PHE A 137 11.89 -3.62 4.66
N PRO A 138 12.84 -4.13 5.46
CA PRO A 138 12.73 -5.44 6.08
C PRO A 138 11.61 -5.45 7.13
N ARG A 139 11.28 -6.65 7.61
CA ARG A 139 10.33 -6.87 8.70
C ARG A 139 10.72 -6.07 9.94
N ILE A 140 9.75 -5.37 10.53
CA ILE A 140 9.92 -4.67 11.80
C ILE A 140 9.59 -5.64 12.94
N GLU A 141 10.64 -6.09 13.65
CA GLU A 141 10.50 -7.06 14.75
C GLU A 141 9.68 -6.52 15.93
N ALA A 142 9.82 -5.22 16.24
CA ALA A 142 9.07 -4.57 17.33
C ALA A 142 7.55 -4.55 17.11
N GLY A 143 7.07 -4.83 15.90
CA GLY A 143 5.64 -4.94 15.57
C GLY A 143 5.07 -6.34 15.74
N LEU A 144 5.83 -7.33 16.23
CA LEU A 144 5.36 -8.69 16.39
C LEU A 144 4.61 -8.88 17.72
N VAL A 145 3.50 -9.58 17.64
CA VAL A 145 2.72 -10.03 18.81
C VAL A 145 2.89 -11.54 19.06
N HIS A 146 3.77 -12.18 18.27
CA HIS A 146 4.14 -13.59 18.36
C HIS A 146 2.97 -14.58 18.22
N ASP A 147 1.99 -14.23 17.40
CA ASP A 147 0.89 -15.14 17.00
C ASP A 147 1.23 -15.89 15.67
N ALA A 148 0.31 -16.76 15.23
CA ALA A 148 0.50 -17.57 14.02
C ALA A 148 0.65 -16.71 12.75
N ILE A 149 0.07 -15.50 12.71
CA ILE A 149 0.17 -14.61 11.56
C ILE A 149 1.59 -14.05 11.43
N ASP A 150 2.30 -13.88 12.53
CA ASP A 150 3.66 -13.34 12.52
C ASP A 150 4.72 -14.30 11.94
N SER A 151 4.38 -15.59 11.80
CA SER A 151 5.23 -16.56 11.09
C SER A 151 5.28 -16.34 9.57
N GLU A 152 4.28 -15.64 9.02
CA GLU A 152 4.20 -15.38 7.60
C GLU A 152 5.16 -14.27 7.13
N SER A 153 5.51 -14.29 5.85
CA SER A 153 6.31 -13.23 5.24
C SER A 153 5.52 -11.93 5.12
N SER A 154 6.12 -10.83 5.53
CA SER A 154 5.57 -9.47 5.33
C SER A 154 5.99 -8.82 4.00
N ARG A 155 6.81 -9.51 3.18
CA ARG A 155 7.25 -8.99 1.90
C ARG A 155 6.12 -9.13 0.86
N PRO A 156 5.70 -8.06 0.20
CA PRO A 156 4.75 -8.17 -0.90
C PRO A 156 5.42 -8.79 -2.12
N ASP A 157 4.64 -9.50 -2.97
CA ASP A 157 5.15 -10.15 -4.16
C ASP A 157 5.22 -9.18 -5.36
N PHE A 158 4.47 -8.09 -5.32
CA PHE A 158 4.53 -6.95 -6.24
C PHE A 158 4.03 -5.67 -5.57
N ALA A 159 4.34 -4.50 -6.16
CA ALA A 159 3.86 -3.21 -5.68
C ALA A 159 3.23 -2.37 -6.81
N ILE A 160 2.18 -1.59 -6.47
CA ILE A 160 1.52 -0.64 -7.38
C ILE A 160 1.45 0.71 -6.67
N LEU A 161 2.17 1.70 -7.18
CA LEU A 161 2.28 3.00 -6.55
C LEU A 161 1.62 4.06 -7.45
N VAL A 162 0.57 4.69 -6.97
CA VAL A 162 -0.26 5.63 -7.75
C VAL A 162 -0.07 7.03 -7.19
N TYR A 163 0.47 7.92 -7.99
CA TYR A 163 0.94 9.27 -7.61
C TYR A 163 1.61 9.30 -6.22
N PRO A 164 2.58 8.41 -5.99
CA PRO A 164 3.12 8.21 -4.67
C PRO A 164 3.97 9.39 -4.20
N VAL A 165 3.93 9.69 -2.91
CA VAL A 165 5.05 10.32 -2.23
C VAL A 165 6.20 9.30 -2.21
N ILE A 166 7.41 9.71 -2.55
CA ILE A 166 8.60 8.86 -2.58
C ILE A 166 9.71 9.49 -1.75
N SER A 167 10.15 10.69 -2.13
CA SER A 167 11.18 11.38 -1.41
C SER A 167 10.61 12.23 -0.26
N LEU A 168 11.31 12.26 0.86
CA LEU A 168 11.01 13.12 1.99
C LEU A 168 12.03 14.27 2.13
N THR A 169 13.06 14.29 1.28
CA THR A 169 14.16 15.27 1.36
C THR A 169 14.43 16.02 0.06
N HIS A 170 14.10 15.42 -1.12
CA HIS A 170 14.29 16.06 -2.42
C HIS A 170 13.36 17.28 -2.60
N PRO A 171 13.66 18.25 -3.48
CA PRO A 171 12.76 19.38 -3.77
C PRO A 171 11.32 19.02 -4.17
N CYS A 172 11.07 17.79 -4.65
CA CYS A 172 9.71 17.30 -4.94
C CYS A 172 9.01 16.65 -3.72
N ALA A 173 9.61 16.73 -2.52
CA ALA A 173 9.03 16.12 -1.32
C ALA A 173 7.70 16.76 -0.93
N HIS A 174 6.71 15.94 -0.56
CA HIS A 174 5.47 16.42 0.03
C HIS A 174 5.65 16.63 1.54
N LEU A 175 5.97 17.86 1.94
CA LEU A 175 6.34 18.20 3.32
C LEU A 175 5.25 17.83 4.34
N GLY A 176 3.96 18.00 4.00
CA GLY A 176 2.86 17.63 4.89
C GLY A 176 2.85 16.13 5.22
N SER A 177 3.15 15.26 4.25
CA SER A 177 3.29 13.81 4.51
C SER A 177 4.49 13.50 5.37
N ARG A 178 5.62 14.17 5.12
CA ARG A 178 6.83 14.02 5.94
C ARG A 178 6.55 14.39 7.39
N ASP A 179 5.98 15.57 7.62
CA ASP A 179 5.77 16.11 8.96
C ASP A 179 4.75 15.31 9.77
N ASN A 180 3.76 14.68 9.10
CA ASN A 180 2.80 13.78 9.74
C ASN A 180 3.37 12.37 10.02
N LEU A 181 4.29 11.88 9.18
CA LEU A 181 4.90 10.56 9.33
C LEU A 181 6.06 10.56 10.32
N LEU A 182 6.87 11.63 10.26
CA LEU A 182 8.02 11.81 11.13
C LEU A 182 7.61 12.79 12.23
N ASP A 183 7.88 12.50 13.48
CA ASP A 183 7.72 13.50 14.53
C ASP A 183 8.46 14.80 14.09
N LYS A 184 7.90 15.96 14.43
CA LYS A 184 8.49 17.29 14.11
C LYS A 184 9.94 17.47 14.58
N HIS A 185 10.38 16.60 15.48
CA HIS A 185 11.75 16.55 16.01
C HIS A 185 12.59 15.42 15.40
N ALA A 186 12.06 14.73 14.37
CA ALA A 186 12.80 13.66 13.71
C ALA A 186 14.07 14.21 13.06
N GLU A 187 15.18 13.47 13.25
CA GLU A 187 16.46 13.81 12.65
C GLU A 187 16.38 13.74 11.12
N GLN A 188 17.16 14.58 10.44
CA GLN A 188 17.26 14.61 8.97
C GLN A 188 17.60 13.22 8.40
N ASP A 189 18.42 12.46 9.11
CA ASP A 189 18.84 11.11 8.72
C ASP A 189 17.66 10.15 8.56
N LEU A 190 16.62 10.26 9.40
CA LEU A 190 15.41 9.44 9.28
C LEU A 190 14.61 9.79 8.02
N ALA A 191 14.52 11.08 7.68
CA ALA A 191 13.87 11.50 6.44
C ALA A 191 14.62 10.99 5.20
N GLU A 192 15.96 10.97 5.23
CA GLU A 192 16.80 10.42 4.17
C GLU A 192 16.65 8.90 4.04
N GLN A 193 16.59 8.17 5.16
CA GLN A 193 16.35 6.73 5.17
C GLN A 193 14.97 6.38 4.61
N LEU A 194 13.95 7.19 4.91
CA LEU A 194 12.59 6.99 4.45
C LEU A 194 12.29 7.66 3.09
N SER A 195 13.29 8.27 2.45
CA SER A 195 13.25 8.64 1.03
C SER A 195 13.49 7.38 0.21
N LEU A 196 12.39 6.85 -0.37
CA LEU A 196 12.34 5.48 -0.89
C LEU A 196 13.25 5.23 -2.09
N GLU A 197 13.63 6.27 -2.82
CA GLU A 197 14.65 6.19 -3.88
C GLU A 197 16.00 5.70 -3.36
N ASN A 198 16.28 5.90 -2.06
CA ASN A 198 17.49 5.44 -1.40
C ASN A 198 17.37 4.00 -0.84
N ALA A 199 16.15 3.51 -0.67
CA ALA A 199 15.86 2.25 0.00
C ALA A 199 15.72 1.04 -0.96
N VAL A 200 15.72 1.26 -2.28
CA VAL A 200 15.57 0.21 -3.28
C VAL A 200 16.78 -0.71 -3.28
N THR A 201 16.52 -2.01 -3.24
CA THR A 201 17.53 -3.08 -3.35
C THR A 201 17.13 -4.08 -4.43
N ALA A 202 17.98 -5.03 -4.75
CA ALA A 202 17.66 -6.14 -5.65
C ALA A 202 16.54 -7.07 -5.11
N GLN A 203 16.18 -6.94 -3.83
CA GLN A 203 15.09 -7.69 -3.19
C GLN A 203 13.74 -6.96 -3.27
N THR A 204 13.71 -5.69 -3.71
CA THR A 204 12.48 -4.95 -3.94
C THR A 204 11.62 -5.67 -4.99
N PRO A 205 10.32 -5.89 -4.75
CA PRO A 205 9.47 -6.63 -5.69
C PRO A 205 9.22 -5.86 -6.98
N PRO A 206 8.79 -6.54 -8.07
CA PRO A 206 8.34 -5.88 -9.29
C PRO A 206 7.33 -4.78 -8.99
N THR A 207 7.50 -3.62 -9.60
CA THR A 207 6.73 -2.42 -9.25
C THR A 207 6.14 -1.72 -10.48
N LEU A 208 4.85 -1.36 -10.40
CA LEU A 208 4.17 -0.46 -11.31
C LEU A 208 4.03 0.92 -10.67
N LEU A 209 4.43 1.96 -11.40
CA LEU A 209 4.25 3.36 -11.01
C LEU A 209 3.29 4.06 -11.98
N ILE A 210 2.36 4.82 -11.44
CA ILE A 210 1.35 5.58 -12.20
C ILE A 210 1.34 7.01 -11.67
N HIS A 211 1.45 7.98 -12.56
CA HIS A 211 1.45 9.40 -12.22
C HIS A 211 0.80 10.24 -13.33
N THR A 212 0.59 11.52 -13.05
CA THR A 212 0.14 12.50 -14.03
C THR A 212 1.07 13.73 -14.02
N ASN A 213 1.29 14.34 -15.19
CA ASN A 213 2.17 15.49 -15.32
C ASN A 213 1.59 16.77 -14.70
N GLU A 214 0.26 16.86 -14.60
CA GLU A 214 -0.44 18.00 -13.98
C GLU A 214 -0.56 17.89 -12.44
N ASP A 215 0.03 16.88 -11.83
CA ASP A 215 0.04 16.73 -10.37
C ASP A 215 0.98 17.75 -9.73
N THR A 216 0.40 18.80 -9.16
CA THR A 216 1.12 19.87 -8.44
C THR A 216 1.19 19.62 -6.94
N GLY A 217 0.43 18.66 -6.42
CA GLY A 217 0.43 18.30 -4.99
C GLY A 217 1.60 17.37 -4.64
N VAL A 218 1.79 16.34 -5.45
CA VAL A 218 2.95 15.42 -5.39
C VAL A 218 3.54 15.36 -6.80
N PRO A 219 4.62 16.08 -7.07
CA PRO A 219 5.19 16.14 -8.42
C PRO A 219 5.62 14.77 -8.96
N PRO A 220 5.46 14.50 -10.29
CA PRO A 220 5.77 13.19 -10.90
C PRO A 220 7.24 12.80 -10.79
N GLU A 221 8.13 13.73 -10.46
CA GLU A 221 9.53 13.48 -10.11
C GLU A 221 9.67 12.41 -9.01
N ASN A 222 8.72 12.33 -8.08
CA ASN A 222 8.68 11.26 -7.08
C ASN A 222 8.69 9.87 -7.76
N SER A 223 7.79 9.63 -8.71
CA SER A 223 7.73 8.36 -9.44
C SER A 223 8.96 8.13 -10.31
N ILE A 224 9.51 9.19 -10.91
CA ILE A 224 10.72 9.11 -11.75
C ILE A 224 11.92 8.69 -10.91
N LEU A 225 12.14 9.31 -9.75
CA LEU A 225 13.23 8.95 -8.83
C LEU A 225 13.17 7.48 -8.42
N PHE A 226 12.00 7.01 -8.02
CA PHE A 226 11.85 5.61 -7.61
C PHE A 226 12.05 4.63 -8.78
N TYR A 227 11.52 4.95 -9.96
CA TYR A 227 11.73 4.15 -11.16
C TYR A 227 13.22 4.06 -11.53
N GLN A 228 13.96 5.15 -11.44
CA GLN A 228 15.41 5.16 -11.69
C GLN A 228 16.16 4.27 -10.70
N ALA A 229 15.78 4.33 -9.40
CA ALA A 229 16.35 3.47 -8.37
C ALA A 229 16.04 1.98 -8.60
N LEU A 230 14.80 1.64 -9.00
CA LEU A 230 14.42 0.28 -9.39
C LEU A 230 15.27 -0.23 -10.56
N ARG A 231 15.42 0.56 -11.61
CA ARG A 231 16.25 0.21 -12.77
C ARG A 231 17.72 0.00 -12.41
N LYS A 232 18.30 0.89 -11.58
CA LYS A 232 19.69 0.78 -11.09
C LYS A 232 19.91 -0.54 -10.36
N ASN A 233 18.91 -1.01 -9.61
CA ASN A 233 18.94 -2.27 -8.85
C ASN A 233 18.43 -3.49 -9.65
N LYS A 234 18.16 -3.35 -10.96
CA LYS A 234 17.66 -4.41 -11.87
C LYS A 234 16.32 -5.01 -11.43
N VAL A 235 15.50 -4.25 -10.73
CA VAL A 235 14.14 -4.64 -10.35
C VAL A 235 13.21 -4.42 -11.54
N PRO A 236 12.36 -5.41 -11.92
CA PRO A 236 11.36 -5.22 -12.96
C PRO A 236 10.39 -4.09 -12.59
N ALA A 237 10.27 -3.09 -13.46
CA ALA A 237 9.44 -1.92 -13.19
C ALA A 237 8.76 -1.39 -14.46
N ALA A 238 7.55 -0.85 -14.28
CA ALA A 238 6.85 -0.07 -15.30
C ALA A 238 6.51 1.31 -14.72
N LEU A 239 6.60 2.35 -15.55
CA LEU A 239 6.23 3.72 -15.19
C LEU A 239 5.30 4.29 -16.28
N HIS A 240 4.12 4.74 -15.86
CA HIS A 240 3.19 5.47 -16.72
C HIS A 240 3.00 6.90 -16.19
N ILE A 241 3.39 7.88 -16.97
CA ILE A 241 3.11 9.30 -16.69
C ILE A 241 2.15 9.80 -17.77
N TYR A 242 0.94 10.14 -17.36
CA TYR A 242 -0.09 10.69 -18.22
C TYR A 242 -0.03 12.22 -18.23
N GLU A 243 -0.35 12.84 -19.35
CA GLU A 243 -0.35 14.31 -19.46
C GLU A 243 -1.34 14.96 -18.49
N LYS A 244 -2.56 14.45 -18.44
CA LYS A 244 -3.70 15.08 -17.74
C LYS A 244 -4.03 14.39 -16.44
N GLY A 245 -4.43 15.19 -15.46
CA GLY A 245 -4.95 14.78 -14.16
C GLY A 245 -4.29 15.51 -13.00
N ALA A 246 -5.09 16.11 -12.13
CA ALA A 246 -4.61 16.68 -10.87
C ALA A 246 -4.33 15.59 -9.84
N HIS A 247 -3.67 15.93 -8.72
CA HIS A 247 -3.44 15.00 -7.61
C HIS A 247 -4.74 14.32 -7.16
N GLY A 248 -4.65 13.03 -6.87
CA GLY A 248 -5.80 12.30 -6.38
C GLY A 248 -6.84 11.97 -7.45
N ILE A 249 -6.45 11.69 -8.69
CA ILE A 249 -7.39 11.31 -9.78
C ILE A 249 -8.31 10.14 -9.42
N GLY A 250 -7.90 9.23 -8.54
CA GLY A 250 -8.66 8.02 -8.21
C GLY A 250 -9.01 7.22 -9.48
N LEU A 251 -10.06 6.39 -9.44
CA LEU A 251 -10.62 5.75 -10.62
C LEU A 251 -11.56 6.72 -11.37
N ALA A 252 -11.00 7.68 -12.08
CA ALA A 252 -11.78 8.52 -12.97
C ALA A 252 -12.25 7.68 -14.18
N ALA A 253 -13.53 7.78 -14.55
CA ALA A 253 -14.17 6.91 -15.54
C ALA A 253 -13.46 6.87 -16.90
N ASN A 254 -12.82 7.97 -17.29
CA ASN A 254 -12.18 8.11 -18.60
C ASN A 254 -10.64 8.12 -18.52
N HIS A 255 -10.05 7.87 -17.35
CA HIS A 255 -8.59 7.85 -17.24
C HIS A 255 -8.04 6.44 -17.50
N PRO A 256 -7.04 6.28 -18.41
CA PRO A 256 -6.62 4.96 -18.88
C PRO A 256 -5.83 4.13 -17.85
N TRP A 257 -5.39 4.72 -16.73
CA TRP A 257 -4.49 4.06 -15.80
C TRP A 257 -5.04 2.75 -15.20
N GLY A 258 -6.36 2.69 -14.95
CA GLY A 258 -6.99 1.46 -14.41
C GLY A 258 -6.85 0.27 -15.36
N LYS A 259 -6.97 0.51 -16.68
CA LYS A 259 -6.75 -0.54 -17.69
C LYS A 259 -5.27 -0.94 -17.77
N ALA A 260 -4.36 0.04 -17.75
CA ALA A 260 -2.92 -0.23 -17.75
C ALA A 260 -2.49 -1.03 -16.51
N MET A 261 -3.06 -0.73 -15.36
CA MET A 261 -2.84 -1.49 -14.12
C MET A 261 -3.31 -2.94 -14.26
N LEU A 262 -4.54 -3.18 -14.75
CA LEU A 262 -5.05 -4.54 -14.95
C LEU A 262 -4.17 -5.32 -15.93
N GLN A 263 -3.83 -4.74 -17.06
CA GLN A 263 -2.93 -5.37 -18.04
C GLN A 263 -1.58 -5.74 -17.41
N TRP A 264 -1.05 -4.89 -16.54
CA TRP A 264 0.19 -5.18 -15.84
C TRP A 264 0.01 -6.32 -14.81
N LEU A 265 -1.09 -6.34 -14.07
CA LEU A 265 -1.43 -7.40 -13.12
C LEU A 265 -1.61 -8.75 -13.81
N ASP A 266 -2.29 -8.81 -14.94
CA ASP A 266 -2.55 -10.05 -15.67
C ASP A 266 -1.27 -10.74 -16.16
N ASN A 267 -0.21 -9.97 -16.33
CA ASN A 267 1.11 -10.47 -16.78
C ASN A 267 2.06 -10.84 -15.61
N ARG A 268 1.54 -10.99 -14.36
CA ARG A 268 2.31 -11.35 -13.16
C ARG A 268 2.02 -12.76 -12.67
#